data_9ab0c4cc6073e5fcc78986c23f507933
#
_entry.id   9ab0c4cc6073e5fcc78986c23f507933
#
_cell.length_a   1.000
_cell.length_b   1.000
_cell.length_c   1.000
_cell.angle_alpha   90.00
_cell.angle_beta   90.00
_cell.angle_gamma   90.00
#
_symmetry.space_group_name_H-M   'P 1'
#
loop_
_entity.id
_entity.type
_entity.pdbx_description
1 polymer ?
#
loop_
_entity_poly.entity_id
_entity_poly.type
_entity_poly.pdbx_seq_one_letter_code
_entity_poly.pdbx_strand_id
1 'polypeptide(L)'
;LTALYNLADQQSQTVRVSEVALRAADEGVAAAKSALLPSMDLSLQGSYTGNAFILSRGFSGDGATDYIVPGVGAVPMKNGKQDTPHWGNSFTAQVSQVVYAGSIIRSGIRMAELGREMAELNVENNRQEVRFLLTGYYLDLCKLSNQIEVIRQNIALTQTELKQMKARRAEGTVLQNDITRYEFQLQNLELTLTKLTDASAVINHQLVTTLHLPEQTVLVPDKNELDA
;
A
#
# COMPACT_ATOMS: atom_id res chain seq x y z
N LEU A 1 -8.47 -10.29 -22.42
CA LEU A 1 -8.77 -10.19 -20.98
C LEU A 1 -7.90 -11.12 -20.14
N THR A 2 -7.78 -12.40 -20.48
CA THR A 2 -6.98 -13.37 -19.73
C THR A 2 -5.51 -12.97 -19.61
N ALA A 3 -4.93 -12.42 -20.67
CA ALA A 3 -3.55 -11.90 -20.65
C ALA A 3 -3.41 -10.69 -19.71
N LEU A 4 -4.40 -9.80 -19.67
CA LEU A 4 -4.45 -8.65 -18.74
C LEU A 4 -4.52 -9.10 -17.30
N TYR A 5 -5.31 -10.11 -16.97
CA TYR A 5 -5.42 -10.66 -15.61
C TYR A 5 -4.10 -11.28 -15.14
N ASN A 6 -3.45 -12.08 -16.01
CA ASN A 6 -2.14 -12.66 -15.67
C ASN A 6 -1.08 -11.59 -15.43
N LEU A 7 -1.10 -10.52 -16.21
CA LEU A 7 -0.18 -9.39 -16.05
C LEU A 7 -0.47 -8.62 -14.74
N ALA A 8 -1.75 -8.40 -14.44
CA ALA A 8 -2.17 -7.75 -13.21
C ALA A 8 -1.77 -8.53 -11.95
N ASP A 9 -1.97 -9.83 -11.96
CA ASP A 9 -1.60 -10.71 -10.84
C ASP A 9 -0.09 -10.68 -10.56
N GLN A 10 0.74 -10.44 -11.60
CA GLN A 10 2.20 -10.38 -11.45
C GLN A 10 2.74 -8.99 -11.11
N GLN A 11 2.09 -7.92 -11.61
CA GLN A 11 2.66 -6.57 -11.57
C GLN A 11 1.89 -5.60 -10.69
N SER A 12 0.64 -5.89 -10.31
CA SER A 12 -0.15 -4.99 -9.46
C SER A 12 0.49 -4.80 -8.10
N GLN A 13 0.76 -3.54 -7.75
CA GLN A 13 1.29 -3.20 -6.42
C GLN A 13 0.29 -3.49 -5.31
N THR A 14 -1.00 -3.33 -5.55
CA THR A 14 -2.05 -3.62 -4.57
C THR A 14 -2.02 -5.08 -4.16
N VAL A 15 -1.88 -5.99 -5.13
CA VAL A 15 -1.75 -7.43 -4.86
C VAL A 15 -0.43 -7.73 -4.13
N ARG A 16 0.69 -7.15 -4.56
CA ARG A 16 1.99 -7.33 -3.90
C ARG A 16 2.01 -6.83 -2.46
N VAL A 17 1.38 -5.70 -2.18
CA VAL A 17 1.25 -5.17 -0.81
C VAL A 17 0.45 -6.13 0.07
N SER A 18 -0.65 -6.68 -0.43
CA SER A 18 -1.44 -7.66 0.32
C SER A 18 -0.70 -8.99 0.52
N GLU A 19 0.14 -9.43 -0.43
CA GLU A 19 1.02 -10.60 -0.26
C GLU A 19 2.11 -10.37 0.81
N VAL A 20 2.68 -9.16 0.86
CA VAL A 20 3.62 -8.79 1.93
C VAL A 20 2.91 -8.75 3.29
N ALA A 21 1.66 -8.25 3.35
CA ALA A 21 0.85 -8.27 4.57
C ALA A 21 0.54 -9.70 5.03
N LEU A 22 0.29 -10.63 4.09
CA LEU A 22 0.13 -12.04 4.40
C LEU A 22 1.40 -12.64 5.00
N ARG A 23 2.58 -12.37 4.43
CA ARG A 23 3.87 -12.81 5.00
C ARG A 23 4.09 -12.23 6.41
N ALA A 24 3.73 -10.97 6.63
CA ALA A 24 3.80 -10.37 7.96
C ALA A 24 2.85 -11.06 8.96
N ALA A 25 1.67 -11.51 8.50
CA ALA A 25 0.76 -12.29 9.32
C ALA A 25 1.30 -13.71 9.62
N ASP A 26 1.98 -14.36 8.66
CA ASP A 26 2.68 -15.63 8.88
C ASP A 26 3.75 -15.51 9.98
N GLU A 27 4.58 -14.45 9.93
CA GLU A 27 5.56 -14.15 10.98
C GLU A 27 4.88 -13.82 12.31
N GLY A 28 3.71 -13.18 12.28
CA GLY A 28 2.88 -12.93 13.46
C GLY A 28 2.41 -14.22 14.13
N VAL A 29 2.05 -15.25 13.36
CA VAL A 29 1.72 -16.58 13.88
C VAL A 29 2.96 -17.25 14.48
N ALA A 30 4.12 -17.16 13.83
CA ALA A 30 5.38 -17.66 14.36
C ALA A 30 5.76 -16.97 15.67
N ALA A 31 5.60 -15.65 15.74
CA ALA A 31 5.80 -14.87 16.96
C ALA A 31 4.82 -15.27 18.08
N ALA A 32 3.54 -15.48 17.76
CA ALA A 32 2.57 -15.97 18.76
C ALA A 32 2.93 -17.36 19.29
N LYS A 33 3.41 -18.25 18.44
CA LYS A 33 3.87 -19.59 18.83
C LYS A 33 5.14 -19.56 19.66
N SER A 34 6.01 -18.58 19.47
CA SER A 34 7.22 -18.41 20.28
C SER A 34 6.94 -18.14 21.76
N ALA A 35 5.72 -17.66 22.11
CA ALA A 35 5.30 -17.52 23.50
C ALA A 35 5.21 -18.84 24.27
N LEU A 36 5.26 -19.98 23.57
CA LEU A 36 5.38 -21.32 24.19
C LEU A 36 6.82 -21.71 24.51
N LEU A 37 7.80 -21.00 23.96
CA LEU A 37 9.23 -21.26 24.18
C LEU A 37 9.76 -20.42 25.34
N PRO A 38 10.87 -20.88 26.00
CA PRO A 38 11.54 -20.04 26.99
C PRO A 38 12.09 -18.77 26.36
N SER A 39 11.88 -17.61 27.02
CA SER A 39 12.56 -16.38 26.69
C SER A 39 13.87 -16.26 27.45
N MET A 40 14.91 -15.73 26.83
CA MET A 40 16.22 -15.47 27.41
C MET A 40 16.55 -14.00 27.25
N ASP A 41 16.66 -13.32 28.40
CA ASP A 41 16.99 -11.91 28.48
C ASP A 41 18.40 -11.76 29.04
N LEU A 42 19.24 -11.03 28.31
CA LEU A 42 20.58 -10.65 28.72
C LEU A 42 20.64 -9.15 28.91
N SER A 43 20.97 -8.69 30.12
CA SER A 43 21.14 -7.27 30.38
C SER A 43 22.52 -6.97 30.94
N LEU A 44 23.16 -5.95 30.39
CA LEU A 44 24.38 -5.36 30.91
C LEU A 44 24.08 -3.93 31.30
N GLN A 45 24.26 -3.62 32.58
CA GLN A 45 24.03 -2.30 33.12
C GLN A 45 25.31 -1.76 33.71
N GLY A 46 25.77 -0.61 33.21
CA GLY A 46 26.83 0.18 33.83
C GLY A 46 26.22 1.34 34.62
N SER A 47 26.64 1.53 35.87
CA SER A 47 26.26 2.66 36.67
C SER A 47 27.47 3.45 37.11
N TYR A 48 27.37 4.77 37.04
CA TYR A 48 28.36 5.68 37.63
C TYR A 48 27.67 6.51 38.70
N THR A 49 28.16 6.38 39.92
CA THR A 49 27.64 7.15 41.04
C THR A 49 28.64 8.25 41.37
N GLY A 50 28.26 9.50 41.14
CA GLY A 50 29.07 10.65 41.61
C GLY A 50 29.07 10.76 43.13
N ASN A 51 30.00 11.57 43.68
CA ASN A 51 30.09 11.80 45.11
C ASN A 51 28.76 12.31 45.70
N ALA A 52 27.98 11.41 46.29
CA ALA A 52 26.78 11.77 47.02
C ALA A 52 27.19 12.23 48.42
N PHE A 53 26.97 13.52 48.70
CA PHE A 53 27.09 14.05 50.06
C PHE A 53 25.82 13.64 50.85
N ILE A 54 25.92 12.56 51.64
CA ILE A 54 24.84 12.22 52.57
C ILE A 54 25.00 13.07 53.81
N LEU A 55 24.14 14.05 53.97
CA LEU A 55 24.02 14.81 55.22
C LEU A 55 23.45 13.84 56.26
N SER A 56 24.31 13.15 57.04
CA SER A 56 23.86 12.34 58.16
C SER A 56 23.39 13.27 59.28
N ARG A 57 22.08 13.41 59.44
CA ARG A 57 21.51 13.90 60.70
C ARG A 57 21.81 12.85 61.77
N GLY A 58 22.77 13.18 62.58
CA GLY A 58 23.04 12.71 63.93
C GLY A 58 22.41 11.36 64.32
N PHE A 59 23.16 10.28 64.16
CA PHE A 59 23.08 9.15 65.08
C PHE A 59 24.45 9.05 65.77
N SER A 60 24.48 9.49 67.02
CA SER A 60 25.59 9.25 67.94
C SER A 60 25.45 7.80 68.44
N GLY A 61 26.26 6.91 67.89
CA GLY A 61 26.34 5.50 68.25
C GLY A 61 27.62 4.91 67.72
N ASP A 62 28.45 4.40 68.57
CA ASP A 62 29.76 3.74 68.32
C ASP A 62 29.54 2.36 67.69
N GLY A 63 28.88 2.31 66.53
CA GLY A 63 28.64 1.09 65.80
C GLY A 63 28.71 1.36 64.32
N ALA A 64 29.65 0.75 63.65
CA ALA A 64 29.66 0.68 62.19
C ALA A 64 28.38 -0.03 61.73
N THR A 65 27.37 0.71 61.30
CA THR A 65 26.19 0.14 60.68
C THR A 65 26.41 0.14 59.20
N ASP A 66 26.56 -1.04 58.63
CA ASP A 66 26.56 -1.20 57.19
C ASP A 66 25.21 -0.76 56.60
N TYR A 67 25.22 0.23 55.71
CA TYR A 67 24.02 0.64 54.99
C TYR A 67 23.92 -0.15 53.68
N ILE A 68 22.84 -0.89 53.52
CA ILE A 68 22.57 -1.66 52.30
C ILE A 68 21.95 -0.75 51.28
N VAL A 69 22.69 -0.42 50.21
CA VAL A 69 22.18 0.30 49.05
C VAL A 69 21.68 -0.71 48.04
N PRO A 70 20.39 -0.66 47.62
CA PRO A 70 19.88 -1.58 46.59
C PRO A 70 20.72 -1.50 45.32
N GLY A 71 21.27 -2.61 44.87
CA GLY A 71 22.10 -2.72 43.66
C GLY A 71 23.60 -2.47 43.85
N VAL A 72 24.08 -2.04 45.00
CA VAL A 72 25.50 -1.76 45.28
C VAL A 72 26.05 -2.64 46.42
N GLY A 73 25.19 -3.21 47.26
CA GLY A 73 25.59 -4.04 48.40
C GLY A 73 25.83 -3.26 49.70
N ALA A 74 26.49 -3.87 50.70
CA ALA A 74 26.77 -3.26 51.98
C ALA A 74 27.93 -2.25 51.87
N VAL A 75 27.70 -1.01 52.26
CA VAL A 75 28.71 0.08 52.23
C VAL A 75 29.07 0.43 53.67
N PRO A 76 30.33 0.29 54.07
CA PRO A 76 30.78 0.61 55.46
C PRO A 76 30.72 2.12 55.68
N MET A 77 30.03 2.56 56.72
CA MET A 77 30.02 3.95 57.18
C MET A 77 31.19 4.20 58.14
N LYS A 78 32.17 4.98 57.70
CA LYS A 78 33.22 5.46 58.53
C LYS A 78 33.18 6.99 58.60
N ASN A 79 32.88 7.52 59.78
CA ASN A 79 32.92 8.95 60.10
C ASN A 79 32.23 9.89 59.07
N GLY A 80 31.01 9.60 58.67
CA GLY A 80 30.21 10.52 57.85
C GLY A 80 30.63 10.66 56.36
N LYS A 81 31.68 9.95 55.92
CA LYS A 81 32.06 9.84 54.53
C LYS A 81 31.71 8.46 54.04
N GLN A 82 30.81 8.38 53.10
CA GLN A 82 30.47 7.16 52.41
C GLN A 82 31.38 7.05 51.16
N ASP A 83 32.32 6.14 51.15
CA ASP A 83 33.09 5.79 49.96
C ASP A 83 32.23 4.83 49.13
N THR A 84 31.46 5.38 48.20
CA THR A 84 30.71 4.58 47.23
C THR A 84 31.61 4.30 46.03
N PRO A 85 31.68 3.06 45.54
CA PRO A 85 32.39 2.80 44.29
C PRO A 85 31.79 3.63 43.17
N HIS A 86 32.61 4.42 42.47
CA HIS A 86 32.14 5.32 41.40
C HIS A 86 31.62 4.58 40.15
N TRP A 87 32.03 3.34 39.99
CA TRP A 87 31.62 2.51 38.87
C TRP A 87 31.03 1.19 39.36
N GLY A 88 29.84 0.88 38.90
CA GLY A 88 29.19 -0.41 39.08
C GLY A 88 28.83 -1.02 37.75
N ASN A 89 29.16 -2.27 37.56
CA ASN A 89 28.73 -3.04 36.38
C ASN A 89 27.93 -4.24 36.86
N SER A 90 26.73 -4.45 36.29
CA SER A 90 25.94 -5.63 36.54
C SER A 90 25.65 -6.34 35.23
N PHE A 91 25.84 -7.64 35.21
CA PHE A 91 25.45 -8.54 34.13
C PHE A 91 24.37 -9.46 34.67
N THR A 92 23.19 -9.45 34.02
CA THR A 92 22.07 -10.31 34.39
C THR A 92 21.69 -11.16 33.19
N ALA A 93 21.66 -12.47 33.38
CA ALA A 93 21.08 -13.42 32.43
C ALA A 93 19.83 -14.02 33.08
N GLN A 94 18.68 -13.84 32.44
CA GLN A 94 17.40 -14.32 32.93
C GLN A 94 16.79 -15.23 31.87
N VAL A 95 16.34 -16.42 32.30
CA VAL A 95 15.56 -17.32 31.46
C VAL A 95 14.18 -17.45 32.09
N SER A 96 13.13 -17.15 31.33
CA SER A 96 11.75 -17.31 31.82
C SER A 96 10.92 -18.15 30.88
N GLN A 97 10.11 -19.04 31.41
CA GLN A 97 9.17 -19.86 30.65
C GLN A 97 7.83 -19.89 31.35
N VAL A 98 6.78 -19.62 30.58
CA VAL A 98 5.42 -19.75 31.08
C VAL A 98 5.04 -21.22 31.07
N VAL A 99 4.89 -21.81 32.27
CA VAL A 99 4.50 -23.22 32.42
C VAL A 99 2.98 -23.38 32.29
N TYR A 100 2.24 -22.43 32.83
CA TYR A 100 0.78 -22.42 32.76
C TYR A 100 0.23 -21.01 32.78
N ALA A 101 -0.59 -20.68 31.78
CA ALA A 101 -1.29 -19.39 31.67
C ALA A 101 -2.79 -19.58 31.32
N GLY A 102 -3.37 -20.68 31.73
CA GLY A 102 -4.74 -21.02 31.32
C GLY A 102 -4.84 -21.20 29.81
N SER A 103 -5.83 -20.58 29.19
CA SER A 103 -6.02 -20.62 27.72
C SER A 103 -5.45 -19.42 26.97
N ILE A 104 -4.84 -18.44 27.66
CA ILE A 104 -4.44 -17.14 27.08
C ILE A 104 -3.48 -17.33 25.89
N ILE A 105 -2.43 -18.12 26.04
CA ILE A 105 -1.44 -18.34 24.97
C ILE A 105 -2.09 -19.06 23.79
N ARG A 106 -2.90 -20.09 24.04
CA ARG A 106 -3.61 -20.83 22.96
C ARG A 106 -4.59 -19.93 22.22
N SER A 107 -5.33 -19.11 22.95
CA SER A 107 -6.26 -18.13 22.34
C SER A 107 -5.51 -17.07 21.54
N GLY A 108 -4.34 -16.61 22.02
CA GLY A 108 -3.47 -15.69 21.29
C GLY A 108 -2.95 -16.29 19.98
N ILE A 109 -2.50 -17.54 20.00
CA ILE A 109 -2.09 -18.28 18.79
C ILE A 109 -3.27 -18.42 17.82
N ARG A 110 -4.45 -18.80 18.33
CA ARG A 110 -5.64 -18.94 17.49
C ARG A 110 -6.08 -17.61 16.86
N MET A 111 -5.96 -16.49 17.61
CA MET A 111 -6.21 -15.15 17.08
C MET A 111 -5.22 -14.79 15.96
N ALA A 112 -3.95 -15.10 16.13
CA ALA A 112 -2.94 -14.89 15.09
C ALA A 112 -3.20 -15.74 13.83
N GLU A 113 -3.61 -17.01 13.99
CA GLU A 113 -3.99 -17.89 12.89
C GLU A 113 -5.21 -17.37 12.13
N LEU A 114 -6.25 -16.88 12.82
CA LEU A 114 -7.40 -16.22 12.18
C LEU A 114 -7.00 -14.92 11.49
N GLY A 115 -6.08 -14.16 12.07
CA GLY A 115 -5.50 -12.96 11.44
C GLY A 115 -4.77 -13.28 10.14
N ARG A 116 -4.04 -14.39 10.09
CA ARG A 116 -3.41 -14.91 8.88
C ARG A 116 -4.44 -15.31 7.82
N GLU A 117 -5.49 -16.04 8.20
CA GLU A 117 -6.59 -16.44 7.31
C GLU A 117 -7.28 -15.20 6.72
N MET A 118 -7.53 -14.18 7.54
CA MET A 118 -8.03 -12.87 7.07
C MET A 118 -7.10 -12.22 6.03
N ALA A 119 -5.79 -12.25 6.28
CA ALA A 119 -4.82 -11.69 5.33
C ALA A 119 -4.81 -12.46 4.00
N GLU A 120 -4.94 -13.79 4.04
CA GLU A 120 -5.04 -14.64 2.85
C GLU A 120 -6.30 -14.31 2.02
N LEU A 121 -7.45 -14.19 2.67
CA LEU A 121 -8.69 -13.78 2.01
C LEU A 121 -8.62 -12.36 1.45
N ASN A 122 -7.90 -11.45 2.11
CA ASN A 122 -7.68 -10.10 1.60
C ASN A 122 -6.82 -10.09 0.34
N VAL A 123 -5.83 -10.99 0.20
CA VAL A 123 -5.07 -11.13 -1.05
C VAL A 123 -6.00 -11.52 -2.20
N GLU A 124 -6.86 -12.50 -1.99
CA GLU A 124 -7.79 -12.95 -3.03
C GLU A 124 -8.82 -11.86 -3.35
N ASN A 125 -9.37 -11.17 -2.35
CA ASN A 125 -10.27 -10.04 -2.56
C ASN A 125 -9.62 -8.93 -3.39
N ASN A 126 -8.37 -8.55 -3.06
CA ASN A 126 -7.64 -7.52 -3.80
C ASN A 126 -7.35 -7.95 -5.25
N ARG A 127 -7.06 -9.23 -5.50
CA ARG A 127 -6.94 -9.76 -6.87
C ARG A 127 -8.22 -9.60 -7.66
N GLN A 128 -9.35 -9.94 -7.05
CA GLN A 128 -10.66 -9.82 -7.70
C GLN A 128 -11.04 -8.36 -7.95
N GLU A 129 -10.75 -7.48 -7.01
CA GLU A 129 -10.99 -6.05 -7.16
C GLU A 129 -10.16 -5.44 -8.31
N VAL A 130 -8.88 -5.79 -8.39
CA VAL A 130 -8.00 -5.35 -9.51
C VAL A 130 -8.52 -5.90 -10.84
N ARG A 131 -8.92 -7.17 -10.91
CA ARG A 131 -9.50 -7.75 -12.14
C ARG A 131 -10.80 -7.07 -12.54
N PHE A 132 -11.67 -6.78 -11.58
CA PHE A 132 -12.92 -6.05 -11.82
C PHE A 132 -12.65 -4.64 -12.38
N LEU A 133 -11.73 -3.90 -11.78
CA LEU A 133 -11.32 -2.57 -12.23
C LEU A 133 -10.76 -2.59 -13.65
N LEU A 134 -9.86 -3.54 -13.94
CA LEU A 134 -9.27 -3.70 -15.26
C LEU A 134 -10.29 -4.08 -16.32
N THR A 135 -11.26 -4.93 -15.97
CA THR A 135 -12.39 -5.26 -16.84
C THR A 135 -13.19 -4.02 -17.20
N GLY A 136 -13.49 -3.17 -16.21
CA GLY A 136 -14.18 -1.91 -16.43
C GLY A 136 -13.43 -1.01 -17.41
N TYR A 137 -12.15 -0.76 -17.18
CA TYR A 137 -11.33 0.06 -18.07
C TYR A 137 -11.20 -0.52 -19.48
N TYR A 138 -11.07 -1.84 -19.60
CA TYR A 138 -11.01 -2.51 -20.92
C TYR A 138 -12.31 -2.33 -21.71
N LEU A 139 -13.45 -2.53 -21.07
CA LEU A 139 -14.76 -2.35 -21.71
C LEU A 139 -15.00 -0.89 -22.09
N ASP A 140 -14.61 0.07 -21.24
CA ASP A 140 -14.69 1.49 -21.59
C ASP A 140 -13.79 1.84 -22.77
N LEU A 141 -12.58 1.27 -22.85
CA LEU A 141 -11.69 1.46 -23.99
C LEU A 141 -12.29 0.90 -25.30
N CYS A 142 -12.92 -0.29 -25.23
CA CYS A 142 -13.64 -0.88 -26.36
C CYS A 142 -14.79 0.01 -26.83
N LYS A 143 -15.59 0.51 -25.89
CA LYS A 143 -16.70 1.43 -26.15
C LYS A 143 -16.23 2.72 -26.83
N LEU A 144 -15.19 3.34 -26.28
CA LEU A 144 -14.60 4.57 -26.84
C LEU A 144 -14.02 4.31 -28.23
N SER A 145 -13.32 3.20 -28.45
CA SER A 145 -12.80 2.81 -29.77
C SER A 145 -13.91 2.70 -30.82
N ASN A 146 -15.03 2.06 -30.48
CA ASN A 146 -16.17 1.95 -31.37
C ASN A 146 -16.84 3.32 -31.63
N GLN A 147 -16.98 4.16 -30.61
CA GLN A 147 -17.53 5.51 -30.77
C GLN A 147 -16.62 6.38 -31.68
N ILE A 148 -15.32 6.32 -31.48
CA ILE A 148 -14.34 7.03 -32.33
C ILE A 148 -14.50 6.60 -33.80
N GLU A 149 -14.64 5.30 -34.06
CA GLU A 149 -14.82 4.78 -35.41
C GLU A 149 -16.10 5.32 -36.05
N VAL A 150 -17.23 5.30 -35.35
CA VAL A 150 -18.51 5.85 -35.83
C VAL A 150 -18.39 7.34 -36.12
N ILE A 151 -17.75 8.11 -35.24
CA ILE A 151 -17.57 9.56 -35.48
C ILE A 151 -16.67 9.82 -36.68
N ARG A 152 -15.60 9.04 -36.89
CA ARG A 152 -14.74 9.15 -38.09
C ARG A 152 -15.52 8.89 -39.36
N GLN A 153 -16.40 7.89 -39.39
CA GLN A 153 -17.25 7.61 -40.52
C GLN A 153 -18.24 8.75 -40.80
N ASN A 154 -18.85 9.32 -39.76
CA ASN A 154 -19.73 10.45 -39.87
C ASN A 154 -19.00 11.72 -40.40
N ILE A 155 -17.77 11.96 -39.96
CA ILE A 155 -16.91 13.03 -40.47
C ILE A 155 -16.67 12.84 -41.99
N ALA A 156 -16.28 11.64 -42.40
CA ALA A 156 -16.03 11.34 -43.82
C ALA A 156 -17.29 11.53 -44.67
N LEU A 157 -18.47 11.10 -44.17
CA LEU A 157 -19.76 11.32 -44.86
C LEU A 157 -20.07 12.79 -44.98
N THR A 158 -20.00 13.55 -43.85
CA THR A 158 -20.29 15.01 -43.84
C THR A 158 -19.34 15.78 -44.72
N GLN A 159 -18.07 15.40 -44.79
CA GLN A 159 -17.09 16.02 -45.73
C GLN A 159 -17.47 15.78 -47.20
N THR A 160 -17.96 14.56 -47.51
CA THR A 160 -18.40 14.22 -48.85
C THR A 160 -19.65 15.02 -49.23
N GLU A 161 -20.64 15.11 -48.35
CA GLU A 161 -21.85 15.92 -48.54
C GLU A 161 -21.53 17.42 -48.69
N LEU A 162 -20.62 17.94 -47.86
CA LEU A 162 -20.18 19.33 -47.92
C LEU A 162 -19.52 19.64 -49.30
N LYS A 163 -18.68 18.71 -49.80
CA LYS A 163 -18.08 18.82 -51.13
C LYS A 163 -19.15 18.90 -52.24
N GLN A 164 -20.16 18.03 -52.17
CA GLN A 164 -21.28 18.03 -53.12
C GLN A 164 -22.12 19.31 -53.05
N MET A 165 -22.39 19.80 -51.85
CA MET A 165 -23.11 21.07 -51.64
C MET A 165 -22.36 22.29 -52.19
N LYS A 166 -21.03 22.33 -51.98
CA LYS A 166 -20.20 23.41 -52.56
C LYS A 166 -20.24 23.37 -54.10
N ALA A 167 -20.26 22.21 -54.74
CA ALA A 167 -20.40 22.08 -56.19
C ALA A 167 -21.78 22.56 -56.66
N ARG A 168 -22.88 22.12 -56.03
CA ARG A 168 -24.24 22.58 -56.35
C ARG A 168 -24.46 24.06 -56.12
N ARG A 169 -23.77 24.68 -55.20
CA ARG A 169 -23.81 26.12 -54.99
C ARG A 169 -23.22 26.86 -56.20
N ALA A 170 -22.12 26.38 -56.79
CA ALA A 170 -21.56 26.96 -58.00
C ALA A 170 -22.58 26.96 -59.17
N GLU A 171 -23.53 26.01 -59.14
CA GLU A 171 -24.66 25.91 -60.08
C GLU A 171 -25.88 26.77 -59.67
N GLY A 172 -25.83 27.45 -58.49
CA GLY A 172 -26.88 28.32 -57.99
C GLY A 172 -28.06 27.57 -57.30
N THR A 173 -27.95 26.28 -57.04
CA THR A 173 -29.06 25.45 -56.53
C THR A 173 -29.07 25.30 -54.97
N VAL A 174 -28.03 25.79 -54.24
CA VAL A 174 -27.89 25.68 -52.79
C VAL A 174 -27.56 27.03 -52.19
N LEU A 175 -28.16 27.32 -51.02
CA LEU A 175 -27.94 28.56 -50.30
C LEU A 175 -26.63 28.49 -49.45
N GLN A 176 -26.01 29.69 -49.23
CA GLN A 176 -24.81 29.76 -48.38
C GLN A 176 -25.06 29.29 -46.94
N ASN A 177 -26.24 29.57 -46.40
CA ASN A 177 -26.60 29.19 -45.05
C ASN A 177 -26.61 27.65 -44.86
N ASP A 178 -26.97 26.89 -45.89
CA ASP A 178 -26.94 25.45 -45.85
C ASP A 178 -25.51 24.93 -45.76
N ILE A 179 -24.58 25.48 -46.52
CA ILE A 179 -23.15 25.15 -46.45
C ILE A 179 -22.60 25.45 -45.06
N THR A 180 -22.88 26.65 -44.53
CA THR A 180 -22.43 27.04 -43.17
C THR A 180 -22.96 26.12 -42.08
N ARG A 181 -24.21 25.64 -42.24
CA ARG A 181 -24.77 24.64 -41.32
C ARG A 181 -23.99 23.31 -41.36
N TYR A 182 -23.61 22.81 -42.50
CA TYR A 182 -22.81 21.59 -42.64
C TYR A 182 -21.37 21.80 -42.15
N GLU A 183 -20.77 22.95 -42.40
CA GLU A 183 -19.44 23.30 -41.85
C GLU A 183 -19.47 23.34 -40.29
N PHE A 184 -20.51 23.88 -39.70
CA PHE A 184 -20.69 23.86 -38.26
C PHE A 184 -20.89 22.44 -37.72
N GLN A 185 -21.69 21.60 -38.43
CA GLN A 185 -21.85 20.19 -38.08
C GLN A 185 -20.51 19.44 -38.12
N LEU A 186 -19.70 19.66 -39.16
CA LEU A 186 -18.36 19.06 -39.28
C LEU A 186 -17.47 19.46 -38.10
N GLN A 187 -17.41 20.74 -37.74
CA GLN A 187 -16.63 21.21 -36.58
C GLN A 187 -17.08 20.57 -35.27
N ASN A 188 -18.40 20.38 -35.06
CA ASN A 188 -18.92 19.70 -33.89
C ASN A 188 -18.53 18.22 -33.83
N LEU A 189 -18.51 17.53 -34.97
CA LEU A 189 -18.03 16.15 -35.07
C LEU A 189 -16.52 16.05 -34.78
N GLU A 190 -15.72 16.97 -35.31
CA GLU A 190 -14.27 17.02 -35.04
C GLU A 190 -13.98 17.31 -33.56
N LEU A 191 -14.74 18.23 -32.93
CA LEU A 191 -14.65 18.50 -31.50
C LEU A 191 -15.02 17.23 -30.69
N THR A 192 -16.08 16.53 -31.12
CA THR A 192 -16.49 15.28 -30.46
C THR A 192 -15.42 14.20 -30.60
N LEU A 193 -14.80 14.08 -31.78
CA LEU A 193 -13.70 13.15 -32.00
C LEU A 193 -12.52 13.45 -31.07
N THR A 194 -12.14 14.71 -30.92
CA THR A 194 -11.08 15.12 -30.01
C THR A 194 -11.40 14.70 -28.57
N LYS A 195 -12.60 15.04 -28.08
CA LYS A 195 -13.04 14.65 -26.74
C LYS A 195 -13.00 13.15 -26.48
N LEU A 196 -13.44 12.34 -27.45
CA LEU A 196 -13.41 10.87 -27.34
C LEU A 196 -11.97 10.32 -27.36
N THR A 197 -11.12 10.92 -28.19
CA THR A 197 -9.69 10.55 -28.26
C THR A 197 -8.98 10.86 -26.94
N ASP A 198 -9.23 12.04 -26.38
CA ASP A 198 -8.68 12.43 -25.08
C ASP A 198 -9.18 11.53 -23.96
N ALA A 199 -10.48 11.21 -23.94
CA ALA A 199 -11.04 10.25 -22.99
C ALA A 199 -10.39 8.87 -23.11
N SER A 200 -10.18 8.38 -24.34
CA SER A 200 -9.47 7.12 -24.58
C SER A 200 -8.03 7.16 -24.07
N ALA A 201 -7.32 8.26 -24.26
CA ALA A 201 -5.96 8.44 -23.76
C ALA A 201 -5.91 8.39 -22.22
N VAL A 202 -6.88 9.01 -21.54
CA VAL A 202 -7.00 8.98 -20.07
C VAL A 202 -7.23 7.54 -19.56
N ILE A 203 -8.17 6.79 -20.18
CA ILE A 203 -8.42 5.40 -19.80
C ILE A 203 -7.18 4.53 -20.05
N ASN A 204 -6.51 4.71 -21.20
CA ASN A 204 -5.27 4.01 -21.48
C ASN A 204 -4.18 4.31 -20.44
N HIS A 205 -4.03 5.56 -20.04
CA HIS A 205 -3.07 5.93 -18.99
C HIS A 205 -3.41 5.28 -17.63
N GLN A 206 -4.69 5.21 -17.27
CA GLN A 206 -5.13 4.51 -16.06
C GLN A 206 -4.80 3.01 -16.11
N LEU A 207 -5.04 2.35 -17.24
CA LEU A 207 -4.67 0.94 -17.46
C LEU A 207 -3.16 0.72 -17.34
N VAL A 208 -2.36 1.54 -18.03
CA VAL A 208 -0.89 1.47 -18.03
C VAL A 208 -0.36 1.68 -16.61
N THR A 209 -0.89 2.65 -15.87
CA THR A 209 -0.50 2.92 -14.48
C THR A 209 -0.87 1.77 -13.54
N THR A 210 -2.08 1.21 -13.67
CA THR A 210 -2.54 0.09 -12.84
C THR A 210 -1.72 -1.18 -13.08
N LEU A 211 -1.27 -1.39 -14.32
CA LEU A 211 -0.46 -2.53 -14.74
C LEU A 211 1.06 -2.28 -14.65
N HIS A 212 1.49 -1.09 -14.23
CA HIS A 212 2.90 -0.67 -14.21
C HIS A 212 3.64 -0.91 -15.54
N LEU A 213 2.95 -0.69 -16.64
CA LEU A 213 3.57 -0.72 -17.97
C LEU A 213 4.31 0.59 -18.26
N PRO A 214 5.24 0.61 -19.22
CA PRO A 214 5.86 1.85 -19.70
C PRO A 214 4.79 2.86 -20.15
N GLU A 215 4.92 4.13 -19.78
CA GLU A 215 3.92 5.19 -20.05
C GLU A 215 3.58 5.36 -21.55
N GLN A 216 4.48 4.97 -22.43
CA GLN A 216 4.29 5.05 -23.89
C GLN A 216 3.47 3.89 -24.47
N THR A 217 3.03 2.94 -23.64
CA THR A 217 2.28 1.77 -24.10
C THR A 217 0.85 2.17 -24.46
N VAL A 218 0.45 1.90 -25.68
CA VAL A 218 -0.93 2.08 -26.14
C VAL A 218 -1.58 0.71 -26.22
N LEU A 219 -2.60 0.50 -25.42
CA LEU A 219 -3.40 -0.73 -25.43
C LEU A 219 -4.50 -0.60 -26.49
N VAL A 220 -4.50 -1.53 -27.43
CA VAL A 220 -5.54 -1.60 -28.46
C VAL A 220 -6.47 -2.76 -28.10
N PRO A 221 -7.76 -2.49 -27.88
CA PRO A 221 -8.72 -3.56 -27.57
C PRO A 221 -8.90 -4.49 -28.77
N ASP A 222 -8.87 -5.79 -28.51
CA ASP A 222 -9.21 -6.80 -29.54
C ASP A 222 -10.73 -6.92 -29.61
N LYS A 223 -11.28 -6.58 -30.79
CA LYS A 223 -12.73 -6.63 -31.05
C LYS A 223 -13.28 -8.06 -31.07
N ASN A 224 -12.44 -9.06 -31.35
CA ASN A 224 -12.88 -10.45 -31.45
C ASN A 224 -13.07 -11.14 -30.09
N GLU A 225 -12.50 -10.61 -29.01
CA GLU A 225 -12.68 -11.18 -27.67
C GLU A 225 -14.06 -10.90 -27.04
N LEU A 226 -14.81 -9.94 -27.59
CA LEU A 226 -16.15 -9.58 -27.08
C LEU A 226 -17.29 -10.37 -27.72
N ASP A 227 -17.01 -11.04 -28.84
CA ASP A 227 -18.00 -11.82 -29.59
C ASP A 227 -17.96 -13.33 -29.24
N ALA A 228 -17.11 -13.74 -28.30
CA ALA A 228 -16.96 -15.10 -27.77
C ALA A 228 -17.59 -15.24 -26.39
#